data_c7392d6585817d0e40255af8ecf8a2ba
#
_entry.id   c7392d6585817d0e40255af8ecf8a2ba
#
_cell.length_a   1.000
_cell.length_b   1.000
_cell.length_c   1.000
_cell.angle_alpha   90.00
_cell.angle_beta   90.00
_cell.angle_gamma   90.00
#
_symmetry.space_group_name_H-M   'P 1'
#
loop_
_entity.id
_entity.type
_entity.pdbx_description
1 polymer ?
#
loop_
_entity_poly.entity_id
_entity_poly.type
_entity_poly.pdbx_seq_one_letter_code
_entity_poly.pdbx_strand_id
1 'polypeptide(L)'
;MSVSADLSVLAESEHWVVLADGGEFALVVGGLLILCAGGLYGFLRYSRLLRLIADTPTARIRSAPQGLVQLEGTGGWLPGPQIVAPLSGLPCVWYRYRIEESSGTLGRSRRRVVVAQGRSDDLFVLTDGTGECVVDPDGATVIRPERDVWYSASRALNSGPRGGSRWGGRYRHTEERLPAQQPLLVVGEFATRRHEGLDRNERMRDLLGRWKNDPAIIARYDSSGDGRLSVQDWEKVRAAARDEVEREMLREETPDAVHLLRRGERGTQRILLLSTLDESQLLFRQRLRAYGSALVFIVAASLLLWALAVRF
;
A
#
# COMPACT_ATOMS: atom_id res chain seq x y z
N MET A 1 7.29 36.29 -40.84
CA MET A 1 6.87 35.16 -41.70
C MET A 1 6.08 34.03 -40.99
N SER A 2 5.84 34.09 -39.71
CA SER A 2 5.10 33.01 -38.95
C SER A 2 3.58 33.24 -38.81
N VAL A 3 3.11 34.49 -38.81
CA VAL A 3 1.67 34.81 -38.57
C VAL A 3 0.78 34.47 -39.77
N SER A 4 1.30 34.50 -41.00
CA SER A 4 0.52 34.17 -42.20
C SER A 4 0.29 32.65 -42.37
N ALA A 5 1.22 31.80 -41.88
CA ALA A 5 1.09 30.36 -41.95
C ALA A 5 0.03 29.84 -40.92
N ASP A 6 -0.05 30.46 -39.75
CA ASP A 6 -1.05 30.10 -38.70
C ASP A 6 -2.47 30.43 -39.11
N LEU A 7 -2.67 31.55 -39.83
CA LEU A 7 -3.99 31.95 -40.32
C LEU A 7 -4.49 31.06 -41.46
N SER A 8 -3.61 30.51 -42.32
CA SER A 8 -4.04 29.58 -43.36
C SER A 8 -4.46 28.20 -42.79
N VAL A 9 -3.77 27.72 -41.77
CA VAL A 9 -4.12 26.45 -41.11
C VAL A 9 -5.48 26.57 -40.38
N LEU A 10 -5.78 27.71 -39.76
CA LEU A 10 -7.09 27.98 -39.14
C LEU A 10 -8.20 28.03 -40.16
N ALA A 11 -7.99 28.73 -41.28
CA ALA A 11 -8.97 28.82 -42.37
C ALA A 11 -9.26 27.44 -43.02
N GLU A 12 -8.25 26.62 -43.22
CA GLU A 12 -8.43 25.24 -43.74
C GLU A 12 -9.17 24.34 -42.73
N SER A 13 -8.90 24.49 -41.44
CA SER A 13 -9.57 23.66 -40.42
C SER A 13 -11.03 24.08 -40.22
N GLU A 14 -11.38 25.39 -40.34
CA GLU A 14 -12.76 25.86 -40.35
C GLU A 14 -13.52 25.31 -41.55
N HIS A 15 -12.91 25.37 -42.74
CA HIS A 15 -13.51 24.88 -43.98
C HIS A 15 -13.78 23.36 -43.91
N TRP A 16 -12.89 22.60 -43.32
CA TRP A 16 -13.08 21.18 -43.12
C TRP A 16 -14.22 20.86 -42.16
N VAL A 17 -14.32 21.56 -41.02
CA VAL A 17 -15.39 21.38 -40.00
C VAL A 17 -16.78 21.66 -40.61
N VAL A 18 -16.89 22.63 -41.46
CA VAL A 18 -18.16 23.01 -42.13
C VAL A 18 -18.55 21.98 -43.20
N LEU A 19 -17.59 21.43 -43.96
CA LEU A 19 -17.81 20.51 -45.07
C LEU A 19 -17.82 19.03 -44.68
N ALA A 20 -17.30 18.69 -43.51
CA ALA A 20 -17.25 17.29 -43.05
C ALA A 20 -18.66 16.67 -43.05
N ASP A 21 -18.75 15.44 -43.52
CA ASP A 21 -19.97 14.66 -43.41
C ASP A 21 -20.39 14.50 -41.95
N GLY A 22 -21.71 14.38 -41.69
CA GLY A 22 -22.24 14.27 -40.33
C GLY A 22 -21.64 13.14 -39.52
N GLY A 23 -21.26 12.03 -40.18
CA GLY A 23 -20.56 10.90 -39.57
C GLY A 23 -19.13 11.20 -39.14
N GLU A 24 -18.35 11.85 -40.00
CA GLU A 24 -16.97 12.24 -39.70
C GLU A 24 -16.89 13.26 -38.57
N PHE A 25 -17.76 14.25 -38.58
CA PHE A 25 -17.88 15.24 -37.51
C PHE A 25 -18.24 14.59 -36.17
N ALA A 26 -19.20 13.65 -36.17
CA ALA A 26 -19.57 12.91 -34.96
C ALA A 26 -18.42 12.09 -34.38
N LEU A 27 -17.56 11.49 -35.22
CA LEU A 27 -16.35 10.77 -34.77
C LEU A 27 -15.35 11.70 -34.11
N VAL A 28 -15.11 12.88 -34.70
CA VAL A 28 -14.19 13.88 -34.11
C VAL A 28 -14.72 14.40 -32.77
N VAL A 29 -15.99 14.78 -32.70
CA VAL A 29 -16.64 15.22 -31.46
C VAL A 29 -16.60 14.11 -30.41
N GLY A 30 -16.90 12.87 -30.78
CA GLY A 30 -16.82 11.70 -29.89
C GLY A 30 -15.41 11.48 -29.35
N GLY A 31 -14.38 11.60 -30.20
CA GLY A 31 -12.99 11.52 -29.79
C GLY A 31 -12.59 12.63 -28.80
N LEU A 32 -12.98 13.87 -29.07
CA LEU A 32 -12.72 14.99 -28.16
C LEU A 32 -13.44 14.83 -26.81
N LEU A 33 -14.67 14.34 -26.80
CA LEU A 33 -15.42 14.04 -25.56
C LEU A 33 -14.70 12.95 -24.73
N ILE A 34 -14.18 11.92 -25.35
CA ILE A 34 -13.41 10.87 -24.68
C ILE A 34 -12.12 11.46 -24.07
N LEU A 35 -11.42 12.33 -24.82
CA LEU A 35 -10.22 13.02 -24.32
C LEU A 35 -10.55 13.96 -23.16
N CYS A 36 -11.65 14.71 -23.22
CA CYS A 36 -12.13 15.55 -22.12
C CYS A 36 -12.43 14.71 -20.87
N ALA A 37 -13.20 13.63 -21.03
CA ALA A 37 -13.54 12.76 -19.91
C ALA A 37 -12.29 12.10 -19.30
N GLY A 38 -11.37 11.63 -20.14
CA GLY A 38 -10.10 11.03 -19.71
C GLY A 38 -9.18 12.03 -19.01
N GLY A 39 -9.05 13.24 -19.55
CA GLY A 39 -8.27 14.33 -18.96
C GLY A 39 -8.82 14.78 -17.62
N LEU A 40 -10.14 14.97 -17.51
CA LEU A 40 -10.81 15.33 -16.25
C LEU A 40 -10.67 14.22 -15.20
N TYR A 41 -10.91 12.98 -15.59
CA TYR A 41 -10.74 11.82 -14.70
C TYR A 41 -9.30 11.73 -14.18
N GLY A 42 -8.31 11.85 -15.07
CA GLY A 42 -6.89 11.86 -14.71
C GLY A 42 -6.57 12.97 -13.72
N PHE A 43 -7.01 14.21 -14.01
CA PHE A 43 -6.82 15.35 -13.11
C PHE A 43 -7.41 15.11 -11.72
N LEU A 44 -8.66 14.67 -11.64
CA LEU A 44 -9.32 14.41 -10.36
C LEU A 44 -8.62 13.28 -9.58
N ARG A 45 -8.21 12.22 -10.27
CA ARG A 45 -7.50 11.09 -9.67
C ARG A 45 -6.13 11.50 -9.09
N TYR A 46 -5.30 12.19 -9.90
CA TYR A 46 -3.96 12.61 -9.47
C TYR A 46 -4.00 13.71 -8.42
N SER A 47 -4.95 14.65 -8.53
CA SER A 47 -5.14 15.71 -7.53
C SER A 47 -5.61 15.19 -6.18
N ARG A 48 -6.44 14.14 -6.15
CA ARG A 48 -6.84 13.48 -4.88
C ARG A 48 -5.65 12.84 -4.19
N LEU A 49 -4.84 12.09 -4.95
CA LEU A 49 -3.64 11.44 -4.40
C LEU A 49 -2.63 12.47 -3.91
N LEU A 50 -2.43 13.55 -4.69
CA LEU A 50 -1.52 14.64 -4.35
C LEU A 50 -1.93 15.34 -3.05
N ARG A 51 -3.20 15.70 -2.90
CA ARG A 51 -3.73 16.30 -1.66
C ARG A 51 -3.55 15.35 -0.48
N LEU A 52 -3.85 14.09 -0.66
CA LEU A 52 -3.72 13.10 0.41
C LEU A 52 -2.29 13.01 0.93
N ILE A 53 -1.28 12.97 0.06
CA ILE A 53 0.13 12.93 0.47
C ILE A 53 0.55 14.27 1.08
N ALA A 54 0.19 15.39 0.44
CA ALA A 54 0.57 16.72 0.91
C ALA A 54 -0.08 17.14 2.25
N ASP A 55 -1.30 16.65 2.50
CA ASP A 55 -2.06 16.97 3.71
C ASP A 55 -1.76 16.01 4.89
N THR A 56 -1.01 14.91 4.63
CA THR A 56 -0.63 13.94 5.66
C THR A 56 0.76 14.27 6.17
N PRO A 57 0.90 14.74 7.43
CA PRO A 57 2.22 15.08 7.97
C PRO A 57 3.08 13.83 8.15
N THR A 58 4.38 13.96 7.83
CA THR A 58 5.37 12.92 8.11
C THR A 58 5.60 12.83 9.62
N ALA A 59 5.38 11.66 10.18
CA ALA A 59 5.54 11.39 11.60
C ALA A 59 6.74 10.45 11.86
N ARG A 60 7.21 10.44 13.11
CA ARG A 60 8.14 9.42 13.61
C ARG A 60 7.33 8.29 14.27
N ILE A 61 7.77 7.05 14.10
CA ILE A 61 7.06 5.85 14.59
C ILE A 61 6.72 5.98 16.07
N ARG A 62 7.70 6.40 16.90
CA ARG A 62 7.52 6.56 18.35
C ARG A 62 6.42 7.54 18.75
N SER A 63 6.18 8.58 17.94
CA SER A 63 5.23 9.65 18.22
C SER A 63 4.10 9.76 17.20
N ALA A 64 3.93 8.75 16.34
CA ALA A 64 2.91 8.76 15.31
C ALA A 64 1.51 8.78 15.92
N PRO A 65 0.63 9.69 15.46
CA PRO A 65 -0.76 9.71 15.89
C PRO A 65 -1.53 8.50 15.33
N GLN A 66 -2.61 8.12 15.99
CA GLN A 66 -3.51 7.08 15.48
C GLN A 66 -4.27 7.58 14.23
N GLY A 67 -4.46 6.70 13.26
CA GLY A 67 -5.15 7.01 12.01
C GLY A 67 -4.21 7.16 10.82
N LEU A 68 -4.57 8.01 9.85
CA LEU A 68 -3.79 8.18 8.64
C LEU A 68 -2.49 8.95 8.93
N VAL A 69 -1.36 8.31 8.64
CA VAL A 69 -0.02 8.90 8.80
C VAL A 69 0.86 8.59 7.60
N GLN A 70 1.89 9.41 7.46
CA GLN A 70 3.03 9.16 6.59
C GLN A 70 4.26 8.86 7.46
N LEU A 71 4.90 7.73 7.18
CA LEU A 71 6.14 7.31 7.85
C LEU A 71 7.24 7.13 6.81
N GLU A 72 8.44 7.55 7.16
CA GLU A 72 9.66 7.31 6.39
C GLU A 72 10.61 6.46 7.23
N GLY A 73 11.12 5.39 6.63
CA GLY A 73 12.01 4.47 7.33
C GLY A 73 12.66 3.47 6.39
N THR A 74 13.27 2.46 6.95
CA THR A 74 13.89 1.36 6.24
C THR A 74 13.07 0.10 6.41
N GLY A 75 12.72 -0.56 5.31
CA GLY A 75 11.96 -1.82 5.33
C GLY A 75 12.87 -3.00 5.72
N GLY A 76 12.43 -3.82 6.67
CA GLY A 76 13.13 -5.00 7.15
C GLY A 76 12.22 -6.23 7.26
N TRP A 77 12.78 -7.37 7.66
CA TRP A 77 12.01 -8.59 7.91
C TRP A 77 11.62 -8.68 9.37
N LEU A 78 10.47 -9.25 9.64
CA LEU A 78 10.11 -9.73 10.96
C LEU A 78 11.01 -10.93 11.36
N PRO A 79 11.14 -11.24 12.65
CA PRO A 79 11.82 -12.47 13.09
C PRO A 79 11.19 -13.69 12.40
N GLY A 80 12.04 -14.49 11.70
CA GLY A 80 11.59 -15.65 10.94
C GLY A 80 12.23 -15.76 9.56
N PRO A 81 11.63 -16.52 8.64
CA PRO A 81 12.15 -16.68 7.29
C PRO A 81 12.06 -15.38 6.50
N GLN A 82 13.09 -15.10 5.71
CA GLN A 82 13.12 -13.94 4.83
C GLN A 82 12.11 -14.09 3.69
N ILE A 83 11.45 -12.99 3.34
CA ILE A 83 10.60 -12.92 2.16
C ILE A 83 11.49 -12.94 0.93
N VAL A 84 11.24 -13.89 0.03
CA VAL A 84 12.02 -14.07 -1.19
C VAL A 84 11.09 -14.00 -2.40
N ALA A 85 11.45 -13.19 -3.39
CA ALA A 85 10.70 -13.07 -4.62
C ALA A 85 10.77 -14.38 -5.45
N PRO A 86 9.64 -14.98 -5.85
CA PRO A 86 9.58 -16.37 -6.33
C PRO A 86 10.20 -16.59 -7.71
N LEU A 87 10.37 -15.55 -8.53
CA LEU A 87 10.94 -15.70 -9.86
C LEU A 87 12.46 -15.48 -9.86
N SER A 88 12.93 -14.43 -9.18
CA SER A 88 14.35 -14.07 -9.14
C SER A 88 15.13 -14.78 -8.02
N GLY A 89 14.45 -15.23 -6.96
CA GLY A 89 15.09 -15.75 -5.75
C GLY A 89 15.76 -14.66 -4.91
N LEU A 90 15.43 -13.38 -5.14
CA LEU A 90 16.05 -12.25 -4.42
C LEU A 90 15.29 -11.90 -3.16
N PRO A 91 16.00 -11.58 -2.05
CA PRO A 91 15.36 -11.15 -0.81
C PRO A 91 14.70 -9.78 -0.97
N CYS A 92 13.50 -9.64 -0.42
CA CYS A 92 12.71 -8.42 -0.50
C CYS A 92 11.78 -8.30 0.72
N VAL A 93 11.11 -7.17 0.89
CA VAL A 93 10.04 -6.98 1.87
C VAL A 93 8.65 -7.12 1.24
N TRP A 94 8.58 -6.99 -0.07
CA TRP A 94 7.35 -7.17 -0.84
C TRP A 94 7.68 -7.52 -2.28
N TYR A 95 6.86 -8.38 -2.91
CA TYR A 95 6.95 -8.69 -4.33
C TYR A 95 5.58 -8.80 -4.99
N ARG A 96 5.58 -8.64 -6.31
CA ARG A 96 4.48 -8.98 -7.21
C ARG A 96 5.07 -9.55 -8.48
N TYR A 97 4.54 -10.67 -8.95
CA TYR A 97 4.97 -11.26 -10.21
C TYR A 97 3.82 -11.54 -11.16
N ARG A 98 4.15 -11.59 -12.43
CA ARG A 98 3.25 -11.93 -13.52
C ARG A 98 4.01 -12.69 -14.60
N ILE A 99 3.44 -13.81 -15.06
CA ILE A 99 3.95 -14.59 -16.17
C ILE A 99 2.89 -14.55 -17.27
N GLU A 100 3.29 -14.10 -18.47
CA GLU A 100 2.45 -13.99 -19.63
C GLU A 100 2.97 -14.93 -20.73
N GLU A 101 2.11 -15.73 -21.33
CA GLU A 101 2.41 -16.55 -22.49
C GLU A 101 2.07 -15.79 -23.77
N SER A 102 2.98 -15.77 -24.73
CA SER A 102 2.76 -15.22 -26.05
C SER A 102 2.17 -16.32 -26.95
N SER A 103 0.89 -16.20 -27.28
CA SER A 103 0.22 -17.09 -28.22
C SER A 103 0.16 -16.40 -29.59
N GLY A 104 0.66 -17.04 -30.63
CA GLY A 104 0.57 -16.56 -32.00
C GLY A 104 1.75 -16.99 -32.88
N THR A 105 1.47 -17.38 -34.12
CA THR A 105 2.44 -17.68 -35.18
C THR A 105 3.00 -16.37 -35.74
N LEU A 106 4.24 -16.40 -36.21
CA LEU A 106 4.90 -15.27 -36.89
C LEU A 106 3.94 -14.65 -37.96
N GLY A 107 3.60 -13.36 -37.75
CA GLY A 107 2.82 -12.59 -38.73
C GLY A 107 1.41 -12.19 -38.32
N ARG A 108 0.82 -12.72 -37.23
CA ARG A 108 -0.46 -12.28 -36.66
C ARG A 108 -0.30 -11.73 -35.25
N SER A 109 -1.16 -10.78 -34.86
CA SER A 109 -1.18 -10.11 -33.56
C SER A 109 -0.85 -11.06 -32.40
N ARG A 110 0.31 -10.90 -31.77
CA ARG A 110 0.71 -11.70 -30.61
C ARG A 110 -0.19 -11.34 -29.43
N ARG A 111 -1.16 -12.18 -29.16
CA ARG A 111 -1.98 -12.05 -27.95
C ARG A 111 -1.21 -12.61 -26.75
N ARG A 112 -1.08 -11.83 -25.68
CA ARG A 112 -0.48 -12.27 -24.43
C ARG A 112 -1.59 -12.69 -23.47
N VAL A 113 -1.44 -13.88 -22.90
CA VAL A 113 -2.37 -14.42 -21.91
C VAL A 113 -1.61 -14.58 -20.59
N VAL A 114 -2.21 -14.10 -19.51
CA VAL A 114 -1.64 -14.28 -18.17
C VAL A 114 -1.82 -15.73 -17.75
N VAL A 115 -0.73 -16.43 -17.48
CA VAL A 115 -0.71 -17.85 -17.09
C VAL A 115 -0.41 -18.06 -15.62
N ALA A 116 0.25 -17.09 -14.97
CA ALA A 116 0.45 -17.07 -13.52
C ALA A 116 0.68 -15.63 -13.04
N GLN A 117 0.22 -15.34 -11.84
CA GLN A 117 0.48 -14.09 -11.15
C GLN A 117 0.35 -14.30 -9.65
N GLY A 118 1.06 -13.50 -8.87
CA GLY A 118 0.98 -13.51 -7.42
C GLY A 118 1.61 -12.25 -6.84
N ARG A 119 1.36 -12.04 -5.55
CA ARG A 119 1.98 -10.99 -4.75
C ARG A 119 2.23 -11.55 -3.35
N SER A 120 3.17 -10.96 -2.62
CA SER A 120 3.30 -11.26 -1.19
C SER A 120 2.26 -10.44 -0.41
N ASP A 121 1.72 -11.07 0.60
CA ASP A 121 0.89 -10.53 1.68
C ASP A 121 1.60 -10.69 3.04
N ASP A 122 2.87 -11.11 3.02
CA ASP A 122 3.70 -11.25 4.21
C ASP A 122 3.94 -9.89 4.88
N LEU A 123 3.82 -9.89 6.21
CA LEU A 123 4.11 -8.71 7.03
C LEU A 123 5.61 -8.40 7.01
N PHE A 124 5.96 -7.13 7.05
CA PHE A 124 7.34 -6.69 7.19
C PHE A 124 7.47 -5.57 8.21
N VAL A 125 8.68 -5.28 8.67
CA VAL A 125 8.93 -4.21 9.63
C VAL A 125 9.44 -2.96 8.92
N LEU A 126 8.98 -1.79 9.36
CA LEU A 126 9.50 -0.47 9.01
C LEU A 126 10.18 0.11 10.24
N THR A 127 11.44 0.54 10.12
CA THR A 127 12.23 1.15 11.20
C THR A 127 12.70 2.53 10.78
N ASP A 128 12.47 3.54 11.61
CA ASP A 128 12.87 4.94 11.36
C ASP A 128 13.97 5.45 12.32
N GLY A 129 14.56 4.55 13.10
CA GLY A 129 15.53 4.85 14.15
C GLY A 129 14.91 5.36 15.47
N THR A 130 13.62 5.65 15.52
CA THR A 130 12.88 6.00 16.75
C THR A 130 12.04 4.85 17.29
N GLY A 131 11.69 3.89 16.44
CA GLY A 131 10.88 2.72 16.75
C GLY A 131 10.71 1.81 15.56
N GLU A 132 9.91 0.76 15.78
CA GLU A 132 9.56 -0.23 14.77
C GLU A 132 8.04 -0.27 14.57
N CYS A 133 7.62 -0.47 13.32
CA CYS A 133 6.22 -0.59 12.95
C CYS A 133 6.05 -1.77 12.00
N VAL A 134 5.14 -2.66 12.32
CA VAL A 134 4.75 -3.77 11.43
C VAL A 134 3.87 -3.22 10.31
N VAL A 135 4.20 -3.51 9.07
CA VAL A 135 3.44 -3.11 7.89
C VAL A 135 2.76 -4.32 7.30
N ASP A 136 1.44 -4.24 7.16
CA ASP A 136 0.62 -5.21 6.43
C ASP A 136 0.43 -4.70 4.99
N PRO A 137 1.09 -5.31 3.99
CA PRO A 137 1.05 -4.82 2.62
C PRO A 137 -0.23 -5.17 1.85
N ASP A 138 -1.23 -5.81 2.51
CA ASP A 138 -2.45 -6.19 1.79
C ASP A 138 -3.19 -4.98 1.24
N GLY A 139 -3.52 -5.06 -0.06
CA GLY A 139 -4.16 -3.97 -0.79
C GLY A 139 -3.30 -2.72 -1.01
N ALA A 140 -1.98 -2.79 -0.76
CA ALA A 140 -1.07 -1.67 -0.98
C ALA A 140 -0.96 -1.27 -2.45
N THR A 141 -0.87 0.04 -2.68
CA THR A 141 -0.45 0.63 -3.95
C THR A 141 1.05 0.89 -3.90
N VAL A 142 1.82 0.12 -4.67
CA VAL A 142 3.28 0.25 -4.68
C VAL A 142 3.71 1.19 -5.81
N ILE A 143 4.51 2.20 -5.46
CA ILE A 143 5.04 3.20 -6.40
C ILE A 143 6.53 2.96 -6.55
N ARG A 144 6.94 2.80 -7.82
CA ARG A 144 8.34 2.59 -8.18
C ARG A 144 9.02 1.38 -7.53
N PRO A 145 8.39 0.19 -7.53
CA PRO A 145 9.13 -1.01 -7.17
C PRO A 145 10.30 -1.22 -8.15
N GLU A 146 11.33 -1.90 -7.73
CA GLU A 146 12.30 -2.46 -8.67
C GLU A 146 11.56 -3.44 -9.59
N ARG A 147 11.77 -3.29 -10.90
CA ARG A 147 11.06 -4.09 -11.89
C ARG A 147 12.01 -4.75 -12.84
N ASP A 148 11.98 -6.07 -12.85
CA ASP A 148 12.69 -6.91 -13.79
C ASP A 148 11.72 -7.54 -14.80
N VAL A 149 12.14 -7.56 -16.06
CA VAL A 149 11.39 -8.19 -17.15
C VAL A 149 12.35 -9.03 -17.97
N TRP A 150 12.02 -10.31 -18.13
CA TRP A 150 12.80 -11.21 -18.99
C TRP A 150 11.88 -12.21 -19.70
N TYR A 151 12.44 -12.91 -20.68
CA TYR A 151 11.73 -13.88 -21.48
C TYR A 151 12.39 -15.25 -21.36
N SER A 152 11.59 -16.31 -21.33
CA SER A 152 12.10 -17.68 -21.29
C SER A 152 11.26 -18.63 -22.16
N ALA A 153 11.78 -19.82 -22.41
CA ALA A 153 11.04 -20.91 -23.02
C ALA A 153 10.15 -21.67 -22.02
N SER A 154 10.45 -21.54 -20.71
CA SER A 154 9.77 -22.25 -19.63
C SER A 154 8.89 -21.34 -18.81
N ARG A 155 7.76 -21.91 -18.31
CA ARG A 155 6.86 -21.29 -17.34
C ARG A 155 7.38 -21.38 -15.89
N ALA A 156 8.51 -22.05 -15.64
CA ALA A 156 8.99 -22.35 -14.29
C ALA A 156 9.19 -21.08 -13.45
N LEU A 157 8.74 -21.15 -12.20
CA LEU A 157 9.19 -20.27 -11.13
C LEU A 157 10.70 -20.55 -10.94
N ASN A 158 11.49 -19.60 -10.48
CA ASN A 158 12.95 -19.68 -10.35
C ASN A 158 13.75 -19.62 -11.69
N SER A 159 13.12 -19.12 -12.75
CA SER A 159 13.84 -18.80 -13.99
C SER A 159 14.34 -17.36 -14.01
N GLY A 160 15.08 -16.95 -12.96
CA GLY A 160 15.52 -15.58 -12.76
C GLY A 160 16.15 -14.89 -13.97
N PRO A 161 16.39 -13.58 -13.91
CA PRO A 161 16.87 -12.79 -15.06
C PRO A 161 18.21 -13.25 -15.64
N ARG A 162 19.02 -13.96 -14.83
CA ARG A 162 20.33 -14.49 -15.24
C ARG A 162 20.26 -15.65 -16.26
N GLY A 163 19.15 -16.38 -16.30
CA GLY A 163 18.91 -17.47 -17.26
C GLY A 163 17.97 -17.10 -18.41
N GLY A 164 17.39 -15.92 -18.38
CA GLY A 164 16.42 -15.45 -19.38
C GLY A 164 17.03 -14.53 -20.43
N SER A 165 16.43 -14.53 -21.63
CA SER A 165 16.76 -13.55 -22.67
C SER A 165 16.03 -12.22 -22.39
N ARG A 166 16.66 -11.10 -22.77
CA ARG A 166 15.97 -9.80 -22.81
C ARG A 166 15.01 -9.70 -24.00
N TRP A 167 15.18 -10.54 -25.01
CA TRP A 167 14.46 -10.49 -26.27
C TRP A 167 14.06 -11.91 -26.68
N GLY A 168 12.76 -12.11 -26.84
CA GLY A 168 12.23 -13.35 -27.42
C GLY A 168 12.13 -14.51 -26.45
N GLY A 169 10.97 -15.12 -26.39
CA GLY A 169 10.63 -16.28 -25.58
C GLY A 169 9.13 -16.47 -25.59
N ARG A 170 8.69 -17.70 -25.31
CA ARG A 170 7.26 -18.05 -25.22
C ARG A 170 6.62 -17.36 -24.02
N TYR A 171 7.36 -17.26 -22.91
CA TYR A 171 6.89 -16.67 -21.64
C TYR A 171 7.61 -15.38 -21.36
N ARG A 172 6.84 -14.35 -20.98
CA ARG A 172 7.33 -13.09 -20.44
C ARG A 172 7.12 -13.10 -18.95
N HIS A 173 8.20 -13.00 -18.21
CA HIS A 173 8.22 -12.86 -16.77
C HIS A 173 8.34 -11.38 -16.41
N THR A 174 7.53 -10.93 -15.50
CA THR A 174 7.63 -9.60 -14.90
C THR A 174 7.60 -9.78 -13.40
N GLU A 175 8.61 -9.30 -12.72
CA GLU A 175 8.70 -9.28 -11.26
C GLU A 175 8.93 -7.87 -10.78
N GLU A 176 8.17 -7.46 -9.80
CA GLU A 176 8.28 -6.19 -9.12
C GLU A 176 8.53 -6.49 -7.64
N ARG A 177 9.50 -5.81 -7.03
CA ARG A 177 9.87 -6.03 -5.63
C ARG A 177 10.28 -4.74 -4.94
N LEU A 178 10.11 -4.72 -3.63
CA LEU A 178 10.71 -3.72 -2.74
C LEU A 178 11.86 -4.42 -2.01
N PRO A 179 13.12 -4.08 -2.31
CA PRO A 179 14.26 -4.66 -1.61
C PRO A 179 14.23 -4.33 -0.12
N ALA A 180 14.78 -5.23 0.69
CA ALA A 180 14.99 -4.94 2.11
C ALA A 180 16.12 -3.93 2.32
N GLN A 181 16.12 -3.27 3.46
CA GLN A 181 17.15 -2.31 3.91
C GLN A 181 17.29 -1.08 2.98
N GLN A 182 16.23 -0.74 2.24
CA GLN A 182 16.17 0.48 1.46
C GLN A 182 15.18 1.47 2.06
N PRO A 183 15.40 2.79 1.83
CA PRO A 183 14.45 3.82 2.23
C PRO A 183 13.06 3.56 1.63
N LEU A 184 12.06 3.65 2.48
CA LEU A 184 10.66 3.41 2.11
C LEU A 184 9.79 4.49 2.77
N LEU A 185 8.96 5.13 1.96
CA LEU A 185 7.90 6.01 2.40
C LEU A 185 6.60 5.21 2.40
N VAL A 186 5.90 5.23 3.53
CA VAL A 186 4.64 4.49 3.71
C VAL A 186 3.57 5.44 4.18
N VAL A 187 2.42 5.46 3.50
CA VAL A 187 1.22 6.21 3.92
C VAL A 187 0.11 5.21 4.17
N GLY A 188 -0.43 5.19 5.38
CA GLY A 188 -1.45 4.22 5.76
C GLY A 188 -2.09 4.52 7.11
N GLU A 189 -2.99 3.66 7.55
CA GLU A 189 -3.63 3.75 8.86
C GLU A 189 -2.71 3.15 9.93
N PHE A 190 -2.22 4.02 10.81
CA PHE A 190 -1.40 3.66 11.94
C PHE A 190 -2.25 3.33 13.15
N ALA A 191 -2.01 2.20 13.78
CA ALA A 191 -2.66 1.77 15.01
C ALA A 191 -1.63 1.18 15.96
N THR A 192 -1.70 1.57 17.22
CA THR A 192 -0.90 0.96 18.28
C THR A 192 -1.79 -0.04 19.02
N ARG A 193 -1.41 -1.29 19.01
CA ARG A 193 -2.06 -2.33 19.81
C ARG A 193 -1.22 -2.58 21.05
N ARG A 194 -1.82 -2.34 22.20
CA ARG A 194 -1.26 -2.74 23.47
C ARG A 194 -1.94 -4.04 23.91
N HIS A 195 -1.17 -4.99 24.36
CA HIS A 195 -1.68 -6.29 24.86
C HIS A 195 -2.25 -6.19 26.28
N GLU A 196 -2.72 -5.01 26.71
CA GLU A 196 -3.10 -4.74 28.10
C GLU A 196 -4.26 -5.61 28.64
N GLY A 197 -5.14 -6.12 27.78
CA GLY A 197 -6.37 -6.78 28.25
C GLY A 197 -6.28 -8.30 28.39
N LEU A 198 -5.63 -8.98 27.49
CA LEU A 198 -5.53 -10.46 27.48
C LEU A 198 -4.47 -10.95 28.45
N ASP A 199 -3.33 -10.28 28.50
CA ASP A 199 -2.20 -10.64 29.35
C ASP A 199 -2.56 -10.48 30.85
N ARG A 200 -3.23 -9.41 31.25
CA ARG A 200 -3.68 -9.19 32.63
C ARG A 200 -4.63 -10.28 33.13
N ASN A 201 -5.60 -10.66 32.31
CA ASN A 201 -6.57 -11.69 32.70
C ASN A 201 -5.95 -13.09 32.72
N GLU A 202 -5.00 -13.36 31.83
CA GLU A 202 -4.26 -14.61 31.77
C GLU A 202 -3.31 -14.73 32.96
N ARG A 203 -2.50 -13.73 33.26
CA ARG A 203 -1.64 -13.66 34.45
C ARG A 203 -2.44 -13.80 35.75
N MET A 204 -3.61 -13.15 35.81
CA MET A 204 -4.51 -13.28 36.95
C MET A 204 -4.99 -14.71 37.14
N ARG A 205 -5.39 -15.39 36.06
CA ARG A 205 -5.82 -16.80 36.11
C ARG A 205 -4.69 -17.73 36.57
N ASP A 206 -3.50 -17.53 36.00
CA ASP A 206 -2.32 -18.33 36.32
C ASP A 206 -1.87 -18.11 37.77
N LEU A 207 -1.88 -16.88 38.25
CA LEU A 207 -1.56 -16.57 39.65
C LEU A 207 -2.54 -17.15 40.59
N LEU A 208 -3.84 -16.99 40.34
CA LEU A 208 -4.91 -17.59 41.18
C LEU A 208 -4.88 -19.12 41.13
N GLY A 209 -4.52 -19.71 39.97
CA GLY A 209 -4.32 -21.16 39.82
C GLY A 209 -3.19 -21.70 40.69
N ARG A 210 -2.05 -20.97 40.75
CA ARG A 210 -0.93 -21.29 41.64
C ARG A 210 -1.30 -21.11 43.13
N TRP A 211 -1.91 -19.99 43.48
CA TRP A 211 -2.29 -19.65 44.85
C TRP A 211 -3.36 -20.57 45.42
N LYS A 212 -4.24 -21.11 44.60
CA LYS A 212 -5.29 -22.05 45.02
C LYS A 212 -4.75 -23.31 45.70
N ASN A 213 -3.56 -23.73 45.29
CA ASN A 213 -2.93 -24.97 45.77
C ASN A 213 -1.75 -24.70 46.71
N ASP A 214 -1.47 -23.44 47.05
CA ASP A 214 -0.38 -23.06 47.94
C ASP A 214 -0.83 -23.04 49.42
N PRO A 215 -0.30 -23.96 50.25
CA PRO A 215 -0.67 -24.05 51.67
C PRO A 215 -0.36 -22.73 52.43
N ALA A 216 0.71 -22.01 52.04
CA ALA A 216 1.09 -20.75 52.69
C ALA A 216 0.08 -19.64 52.42
N ILE A 217 -0.46 -19.59 51.22
CA ILE A 217 -1.52 -18.64 50.85
C ILE A 217 -2.83 -18.98 51.54
N ILE A 218 -3.21 -20.28 51.60
CA ILE A 218 -4.37 -20.73 52.30
C ILE A 218 -4.26 -20.33 53.78
N ALA A 219 -3.16 -20.68 54.47
CA ALA A 219 -2.97 -20.31 55.90
C ALA A 219 -2.98 -18.80 56.16
N ARG A 220 -2.56 -17.99 55.21
CA ARG A 220 -2.51 -16.52 55.33
C ARG A 220 -3.89 -15.86 55.25
N TYR A 221 -4.79 -16.42 54.45
CA TYR A 221 -6.10 -15.83 54.16
C TYR A 221 -7.27 -16.60 54.78
N ASP A 222 -7.03 -17.79 55.33
CA ASP A 222 -8.04 -18.57 56.07
C ASP A 222 -8.38 -17.87 57.41
N SER A 223 -9.56 -17.25 57.46
CA SER A 223 -10.02 -16.56 58.66
C SER A 223 -10.62 -17.51 59.69
N SER A 224 -11.00 -18.72 59.29
CA SER A 224 -11.65 -19.74 60.16
C SER A 224 -10.68 -20.74 60.73
N GLY A 225 -9.50 -20.91 60.16
CA GLY A 225 -8.48 -21.87 60.61
C GLY A 225 -8.82 -23.33 60.27
N ASP A 226 -9.81 -23.57 59.41
CA ASP A 226 -10.25 -24.92 59.00
C ASP A 226 -9.54 -25.49 57.78
N GLY A 227 -8.52 -24.76 57.27
CA GLY A 227 -7.76 -25.14 56.05
C GLY A 227 -8.52 -24.94 54.75
N ARG A 228 -9.64 -24.21 54.78
CA ARG A 228 -10.46 -23.90 53.59
C ARG A 228 -10.73 -22.41 53.50
N LEU A 229 -10.68 -21.87 52.31
CA LEU A 229 -11.00 -20.47 52.04
C LEU A 229 -12.51 -20.28 51.86
N SER A 230 -13.13 -19.46 52.72
CA SER A 230 -14.50 -19.02 52.57
C SER A 230 -14.66 -18.11 51.33
N VAL A 231 -15.92 -17.81 50.96
CA VAL A 231 -16.20 -16.86 49.85
C VAL A 231 -15.58 -15.47 50.13
N GLN A 232 -15.63 -15.04 51.38
CA GLN A 232 -15.05 -13.75 51.81
C GLN A 232 -13.53 -13.76 51.78
N ASP A 233 -12.89 -14.91 52.12
CA ASP A 233 -11.45 -15.06 52.05
C ASP A 233 -10.96 -15.09 50.60
N TRP A 234 -11.73 -15.73 49.70
CA TRP A 234 -11.49 -15.69 48.26
C TRP A 234 -11.55 -14.29 47.68
N GLU A 235 -12.40 -13.39 48.18
CA GLU A 235 -12.41 -11.99 47.73
C GLU A 235 -11.11 -11.26 48.10
N LYS A 236 -10.57 -11.53 49.31
CA LYS A 236 -9.27 -10.98 49.75
C LYS A 236 -8.15 -11.54 48.92
N VAL A 237 -8.13 -12.84 48.59
CA VAL A 237 -7.15 -13.47 47.73
C VAL A 237 -7.18 -12.87 46.32
N ARG A 238 -8.37 -12.63 45.75
CA ARG A 238 -8.51 -11.98 44.46
C ARG A 238 -8.03 -10.55 44.46
N ALA A 239 -8.31 -9.78 45.50
CA ALA A 239 -7.80 -8.41 45.63
C ALA A 239 -6.27 -8.39 45.70
N ALA A 240 -5.69 -9.24 46.54
CA ALA A 240 -4.23 -9.36 46.62
C ALA A 240 -3.57 -9.82 45.33
N ALA A 241 -4.23 -10.74 44.63
CA ALA A 241 -3.75 -11.17 43.31
C ALA A 241 -3.82 -10.05 42.25
N ARG A 242 -4.81 -9.18 42.28
CA ARG A 242 -4.89 -7.98 41.43
C ARG A 242 -3.73 -7.04 41.70
N ASP A 243 -3.46 -6.73 42.97
CA ASP A 243 -2.38 -5.86 43.39
C ASP A 243 -1.01 -6.42 43.03
N GLU A 244 -0.84 -7.74 43.06
CA GLU A 244 0.42 -8.39 42.67
C GLU A 244 0.64 -8.36 41.16
N VAL A 245 -0.38 -8.70 40.37
CA VAL A 245 -0.32 -8.60 38.90
C VAL A 245 -0.07 -7.15 38.48
N GLU A 246 -0.70 -6.17 39.11
CA GLU A 246 -0.50 -4.75 38.81
C GLU A 246 0.92 -4.29 39.16
N ARG A 247 1.47 -4.74 40.30
CA ARG A 247 2.87 -4.50 40.66
C ARG A 247 3.86 -5.16 39.71
N GLU A 248 3.59 -6.39 39.27
CA GLU A 248 4.41 -7.11 38.30
C GLU A 248 4.39 -6.42 36.93
N MET A 249 3.21 -5.97 36.48
CA MET A 249 3.04 -5.19 35.25
C MET A 249 3.72 -3.80 35.29
N LEU A 250 3.76 -3.17 36.48
CA LEU A 250 4.49 -1.91 36.68
C LEU A 250 6.00 -2.08 36.76
N ARG A 251 6.49 -3.27 37.15
CA ARG A 251 7.92 -3.61 37.18
C ARG A 251 8.46 -4.07 35.82
N GLU A 252 7.61 -4.70 35.04
CA GLU A 252 7.93 -4.96 33.64
C GLU A 252 7.84 -3.65 32.87
N GLU A 253 8.98 -3.17 32.37
CA GLU A 253 9.01 -2.04 31.45
C GLU A 253 7.95 -2.26 30.38
N THR A 254 7.05 -1.34 30.25
CA THR A 254 5.88 -1.22 29.36
C THR A 254 5.78 -2.32 28.32
N PRO A 255 4.73 -3.18 28.31
CA PRO A 255 4.60 -4.22 27.31
C PRO A 255 4.75 -3.58 25.93
N ASP A 256 5.63 -4.13 25.10
CA ASP A 256 5.98 -3.60 23.80
C ASP A 256 4.71 -3.32 23.01
N ALA A 257 4.39 -2.04 22.87
CA ALA A 257 3.26 -1.60 22.08
C ALA A 257 3.58 -1.93 20.61
N VAL A 258 2.87 -2.88 20.03
CA VAL A 258 3.04 -3.24 18.63
C VAL A 258 2.39 -2.16 17.78
N HIS A 259 3.19 -1.41 17.06
CA HIS A 259 2.74 -0.46 16.06
C HIS A 259 2.43 -1.21 14.77
N LEU A 260 1.23 -1.00 14.25
CA LEU A 260 0.77 -1.61 13.00
C LEU A 260 0.39 -0.52 12.00
N LEU A 261 0.87 -0.65 10.78
CA LEU A 261 0.46 0.18 9.65
C LEU A 261 -0.20 -0.69 8.60
N ARG A 262 -1.42 -0.36 8.25
CA ARG A 262 -2.23 -1.14 7.31
C ARG A 262 -3.10 -0.25 6.43
N ARG A 263 -3.78 -0.88 5.51
CA ARG A 263 -4.82 -0.21 4.73
C ARG A 263 -6.01 0.12 5.62
N GLY A 264 -6.46 1.37 5.60
CA GLY A 264 -7.64 1.80 6.35
C GLY A 264 -8.93 1.09 5.91
N GLU A 265 -9.81 0.83 6.85
CA GLU A 265 -11.06 0.09 6.61
C GLU A 265 -12.20 0.99 6.11
N ARG A 266 -12.21 2.29 6.43
CA ARG A 266 -13.35 3.19 6.19
C ARG A 266 -13.04 4.38 5.27
N GLY A 267 -13.92 4.62 4.31
CA GLY A 267 -13.99 5.86 3.51
C GLY A 267 -12.72 6.21 2.74
N THR A 268 -12.30 7.47 2.85
CA THR A 268 -11.09 8.03 2.21
C THR A 268 -9.79 7.46 2.77
N GLN A 269 -9.84 6.78 3.92
CA GLN A 269 -8.68 6.18 4.58
C GLN A 269 -8.32 4.79 4.03
N ARG A 270 -9.04 4.27 3.02
CA ARG A 270 -8.71 2.98 2.36
C ARG A 270 -7.45 3.05 1.50
N ILE A 271 -6.41 3.70 2.03
CA ILE A 271 -5.17 3.91 1.31
C ILE A 271 -4.05 3.27 2.10
N LEU A 272 -3.26 2.48 1.39
CA LEU A 272 -1.94 2.06 1.79
C LEU A 272 -1.04 2.27 0.58
N LEU A 273 -0.06 3.15 0.74
CA LEU A 273 0.89 3.50 -0.29
C LEU A 273 2.29 3.12 0.20
N LEU A 274 3.02 2.38 -0.63
CA LEU A 274 4.43 2.07 -0.42
C LEU A 274 5.23 2.71 -1.55
N SER A 275 6.26 3.49 -1.24
CA SER A 275 7.07 4.18 -2.25
C SER A 275 8.54 4.13 -1.91
N THR A 276 9.38 3.79 -2.90
CA THR A 276 10.84 3.93 -2.82
C THR A 276 11.31 5.35 -3.13
N LEU A 277 10.39 6.23 -3.53
CA LEU A 277 10.65 7.66 -3.73
C LEU A 277 10.42 8.39 -2.43
N ASP A 278 11.29 9.35 -2.14
CA ASP A 278 11.07 10.36 -1.11
C ASP A 278 9.85 11.24 -1.44
N GLU A 279 9.33 11.89 -0.43
CA GLU A 279 8.11 12.70 -0.54
C GLU A 279 8.20 13.73 -1.65
N SER A 280 9.33 14.45 -1.77
CA SER A 280 9.54 15.52 -2.76
C SER A 280 9.43 15.02 -4.20
N GLN A 281 10.04 13.88 -4.51
CA GLN A 281 10.01 13.26 -5.84
C GLN A 281 8.62 12.69 -6.14
N LEU A 282 7.95 12.14 -5.12
CA LEU A 282 6.59 11.62 -5.27
C LEU A 282 5.61 12.75 -5.58
N LEU A 283 5.64 13.85 -4.82
CA LEU A 283 4.81 15.03 -5.04
C LEU A 283 5.07 15.67 -6.42
N PHE A 284 6.33 15.84 -6.80
CA PHE A 284 6.69 16.41 -8.11
C PHE A 284 6.08 15.60 -9.27
N ARG A 285 6.21 14.29 -9.24
CA ARG A 285 5.64 13.41 -10.27
C ARG A 285 4.13 13.43 -10.33
N GLN A 286 3.48 13.46 -9.18
CA GLN A 286 2.01 13.53 -9.14
C GLN A 286 1.52 14.89 -9.62
N ARG A 287 2.21 15.99 -9.30
CA ARG A 287 1.94 17.33 -9.84
C ARG A 287 2.05 17.36 -11.35
N LEU A 288 3.15 16.82 -11.91
CA LEU A 288 3.36 16.76 -13.35
C LEU A 288 2.23 15.99 -14.07
N ARG A 289 1.79 14.87 -13.52
CA ARG A 289 0.67 14.10 -14.08
C ARG A 289 -0.66 14.82 -13.95
N ALA A 290 -0.91 15.50 -12.83
CA ALA A 290 -2.12 16.28 -12.63
C ALA A 290 -2.19 17.45 -13.61
N TYR A 291 -1.10 18.23 -13.76
CA TYR A 291 -1.05 19.34 -14.72
C TYR A 291 -1.11 18.86 -16.17
N GLY A 292 -0.44 17.76 -16.51
CA GLY A 292 -0.53 17.17 -17.84
C GLY A 292 -1.95 16.74 -18.21
N SER A 293 -2.67 16.11 -17.29
CA SER A 293 -4.06 15.71 -17.51
C SER A 293 -5.02 16.91 -17.55
N ALA A 294 -4.77 17.95 -16.75
CA ALA A 294 -5.51 19.22 -16.84
C ALA A 294 -5.32 19.92 -18.18
N LEU A 295 -4.08 19.94 -18.69
CA LEU A 295 -3.78 20.50 -19.99
C LEU A 295 -4.52 19.75 -21.11
N VAL A 296 -4.49 18.41 -21.09
CA VAL A 296 -5.26 17.61 -22.07
C VAL A 296 -6.75 17.93 -22.02
N PHE A 297 -7.31 18.05 -20.82
CA PHE A 297 -8.71 18.43 -20.65
C PHE A 297 -9.01 19.82 -21.23
N ILE A 298 -8.20 20.83 -20.90
CA ILE A 298 -8.40 22.21 -21.37
C ILE A 298 -8.30 22.28 -22.90
N VAL A 299 -7.26 21.69 -23.48
CA VAL A 299 -7.07 21.71 -24.95
C VAL A 299 -8.21 20.97 -25.65
N ALA A 300 -8.58 19.78 -25.18
CA ALA A 300 -9.69 19.03 -25.78
C ALA A 300 -11.03 19.75 -25.64
N ALA A 301 -11.31 20.39 -24.50
CA ALA A 301 -12.51 21.17 -24.27
C ALA A 301 -12.55 22.43 -25.17
N SER A 302 -11.42 23.12 -25.32
CA SER A 302 -11.34 24.30 -26.20
C SER A 302 -11.55 23.92 -27.67
N LEU A 303 -10.95 22.82 -28.13
CA LEU A 303 -11.17 22.31 -29.49
C LEU A 303 -12.62 21.86 -29.72
N LEU A 304 -13.22 21.22 -28.71
CA LEU A 304 -14.63 20.81 -28.80
C LEU A 304 -15.57 22.03 -28.93
N LEU A 305 -15.37 23.03 -28.08
CA LEU A 305 -16.16 24.27 -28.12
C LEU A 305 -15.99 25.00 -29.47
N TRP A 306 -14.74 25.08 -29.94
CA TRP A 306 -14.44 25.68 -31.24
C TRP A 306 -15.11 24.90 -32.39
N ALA A 307 -15.01 23.57 -32.42
CA ALA A 307 -15.63 22.76 -33.46
C ALA A 307 -17.16 22.88 -33.48
N LEU A 308 -17.78 22.97 -32.30
CA LEU A 308 -19.23 23.21 -32.19
C LEU A 308 -19.60 24.61 -32.65
N ALA A 309 -18.84 25.64 -32.27
CA ALA A 309 -19.12 27.04 -32.65
C ALA A 309 -18.96 27.30 -34.16
N VAL A 310 -18.07 26.57 -34.83
CA VAL A 310 -17.86 26.65 -36.29
C VAL A 310 -18.95 25.90 -37.05
N ARG A 311 -19.51 24.82 -36.48
CA ARG A 311 -20.52 23.97 -37.15
C ARG A 311 -21.95 24.54 -37.03
N PHE A 312 -22.26 25.16 -35.88
CA PHE A 312 -23.59 25.69 -35.55
C PHE A 312 -23.61 27.20 -35.34
#